data_d4a9fe08fd7a8f1848506632d9087c6e
#
_entry.id   d4a9fe08fd7a8f1848506632d9087c6e
#
_cell.length_a   1.000
_cell.length_b   1.000
_cell.length_c   1.000
_cell.angle_alpha   90.00
_cell.angle_beta   90.00
_cell.angle_gamma   90.00
#
_symmetry.space_group_name_H-M   'P 1'
#
loop_
_entity.id
_entity.type
_entity.pdbx_description
1 polymer ?
#
loop_
_entity_poly.entity_id
_entity_poly.type
_entity_poly.pdbx_seq_one_letter_code
_entity_poly.pdbx_strand_id
1 'polypeptide(L)'
;SAGEFLSKNSPKYIGNIIMHHHHLVESWSQLDQAVQSGRPIRKRSSFDDEKRRESFLMGMFNMAMNIAPMLIPGIDISSRRHLLDLGGGPGTYAIHFCRHNPRLTATVFDMPTTRPFAEKTIARFELSERINFVGGNYLQDDIEGRFDAAWLSHILHGESPEGCKTIIEKAIATLEPGGIIIIHD
;
A
#
# COMPACT_ATOMS: atom_id res chain seq x y z
N SER A 1 7.88 -25.52 4.19
CA SER A 1 7.68 -26.14 5.51
C SER A 1 7.14 -25.15 6.53
N ALA A 2 6.57 -25.60 7.67
CA ALA A 2 6.09 -24.68 8.70
C ALA A 2 7.20 -23.74 9.20
N GLY A 3 8.42 -24.22 9.36
CA GLY A 3 9.56 -23.37 9.73
C GLY A 3 9.87 -22.26 8.70
N GLU A 4 9.61 -22.53 7.44
CA GLU A 4 9.83 -21.56 6.35
C GLU A 4 8.81 -20.41 6.35
N PHE A 5 7.53 -20.71 6.63
CA PHE A 5 6.45 -19.73 6.51
C PHE A 5 5.93 -19.20 7.85
N LEU A 6 6.13 -19.93 8.95
CA LEU A 6 5.57 -19.56 10.26
C LEU A 6 6.64 -19.14 11.29
N SER A 7 7.92 -19.27 10.99
CA SER A 7 9.00 -18.73 11.83
C SER A 7 9.15 -17.22 11.59
N LYS A 8 9.09 -16.43 12.69
CA LYS A 8 9.26 -14.97 12.62
C LYS A 8 10.61 -14.52 12.05
N ASN A 9 11.63 -15.39 12.13
CA ASN A 9 12.97 -15.12 11.59
C ASN A 9 13.10 -15.48 10.10
N SER A 10 12.08 -16.09 9.51
CA SER A 10 12.11 -16.44 8.09
C SER A 10 11.83 -15.23 7.20
N PRO A 11 12.58 -15.03 6.12
CA PRO A 11 12.26 -14.00 5.12
C PRO A 11 10.92 -14.24 4.40
N LYS A 12 10.40 -15.48 4.47
CA LYS A 12 9.10 -15.88 3.89
C LYS A 12 7.98 -15.94 4.95
N TYR A 13 8.17 -15.30 6.10
CA TYR A 13 7.17 -15.30 7.17
C TYR A 13 5.84 -14.70 6.71
N ILE A 14 4.75 -15.45 6.92
CA ILE A 14 3.39 -15.04 6.55
C ILE A 14 2.44 -14.91 7.76
N GLY A 15 2.97 -14.98 8.98
CA GLY A 15 2.12 -14.95 10.19
C GLY A 15 1.30 -13.67 10.34
N ASN A 16 1.78 -12.54 9.80
CA ASN A 16 1.03 -11.29 9.86
C ASN A 16 -0.26 -11.36 9.04
N ILE A 17 -0.22 -11.93 7.82
CA ILE A 17 -1.44 -12.07 7.01
C ILE A 17 -2.42 -13.06 7.63
N ILE A 18 -1.93 -14.13 8.28
CA ILE A 18 -2.76 -15.08 9.01
C ILE A 18 -3.45 -14.37 10.19
N MET A 19 -2.72 -13.57 10.95
CA MET A 19 -3.30 -12.76 12.04
C MET A 19 -4.29 -11.73 11.54
N HIS A 20 -4.01 -11.09 10.39
CA HIS A 20 -4.97 -10.20 9.76
C HIS A 20 -6.28 -10.93 9.42
N HIS A 21 -6.21 -12.09 8.78
CA HIS A 21 -7.40 -12.90 8.49
C HIS A 21 -8.14 -13.34 9.76
N HIS A 22 -7.41 -13.71 10.82
CA HIS A 22 -8.02 -14.00 12.11
C HIS A 22 -8.86 -12.82 12.64
N HIS A 23 -8.35 -11.60 12.53
CA HIS A 23 -9.09 -10.40 12.94
C HIS A 23 -10.32 -10.10 12.07
N LEU A 24 -10.41 -10.67 10.87
CA LEU A 24 -11.57 -10.50 9.97
C LEU A 24 -12.71 -11.49 10.27
N VAL A 25 -12.45 -12.59 10.99
CA VAL A 25 -13.44 -13.67 11.25
C VAL A 25 -14.72 -13.11 11.85
N GLU A 26 -14.61 -12.20 12.82
CA GLU A 26 -15.78 -11.56 13.46
C GLU A 26 -16.68 -10.84 12.47
N SER A 27 -16.10 -10.08 11.54
CA SER A 27 -16.87 -9.37 10.52
C SER A 27 -17.43 -10.32 9.45
N TRP A 28 -16.67 -11.34 9.09
CA TRP A 28 -17.12 -12.35 8.11
C TRP A 28 -18.27 -13.21 8.65
N SER A 29 -18.30 -13.48 9.96
CA SER A 29 -19.41 -14.21 10.59
C SER A 29 -20.75 -13.47 10.54
N GLN A 30 -20.74 -12.19 10.17
CA GLN A 30 -21.92 -11.32 10.04
C GLN A 30 -22.23 -10.97 8.56
N LEU A 31 -21.75 -11.78 7.61
CA LEU A 31 -21.94 -11.53 6.19
C LEU A 31 -23.42 -11.50 5.78
N ASP A 32 -24.26 -12.33 6.40
CA ASP A 32 -25.71 -12.36 6.21
C ASP A 32 -26.35 -10.99 6.48
N GLN A 33 -25.94 -10.31 7.54
CA GLN A 33 -26.41 -8.96 7.89
C GLN A 33 -25.94 -7.90 6.87
N ALA A 34 -24.70 -8.02 6.38
CA ALA A 34 -24.19 -7.15 5.33
C ALA A 34 -25.00 -7.30 4.03
N VAL A 35 -25.32 -8.53 3.63
CA VAL A 35 -26.11 -8.82 2.43
C VAL A 35 -27.54 -8.29 2.60
N GLN A 36 -28.17 -8.51 3.74
CA GLN A 36 -29.55 -8.04 4.00
C GLN A 36 -29.67 -6.52 4.04
N SER A 37 -28.70 -5.85 4.64
CA SER A 37 -28.72 -4.38 4.80
C SER A 37 -28.15 -3.62 3.60
N GLY A 38 -27.41 -4.28 2.71
CA GLY A 38 -26.65 -3.64 1.63
C GLY A 38 -25.53 -2.73 2.13
N ARG A 39 -25.09 -2.90 3.39
CA ARG A 39 -24.09 -2.04 4.04
C ARG A 39 -22.95 -2.86 4.64
N PRO A 40 -21.71 -2.35 4.64
CA PRO A 40 -20.61 -3.03 5.30
C PRO A 40 -20.84 -3.07 6.82
N ILE A 41 -20.68 -4.23 7.44
CA ILE A 41 -20.69 -4.40 8.91
C ILE A 41 -19.35 -3.98 9.50
N ARG A 42 -18.27 -4.15 8.75
CA ARG A 42 -16.91 -3.86 9.21
C ARG A 42 -16.67 -2.35 9.31
N LYS A 43 -16.34 -1.89 10.52
CA LYS A 43 -15.63 -0.62 10.68
C LYS A 43 -14.18 -0.84 10.20
N ARG A 44 -13.54 0.15 9.58
CA ARG A 44 -12.10 0.10 9.26
C ARG A 44 -11.28 0.08 10.56
N SER A 45 -11.33 -1.04 11.27
CA SER A 45 -10.76 -1.23 12.62
C SER A 45 -9.22 -1.23 12.65
N SER A 46 -8.57 -1.28 11.51
CA SER A 46 -7.11 -1.14 11.42
C SER A 46 -6.62 0.26 11.83
N PHE A 47 -7.51 1.23 11.96
CA PHE A 47 -7.15 2.58 12.39
C PHE A 47 -7.06 2.73 13.92
N ASP A 48 -7.85 1.96 14.67
CA ASP A 48 -8.02 2.16 16.12
C ASP A 48 -7.11 1.25 16.98
N ASP A 49 -6.68 0.09 16.46
CA ASP A 49 -5.89 -0.90 17.17
C ASP A 49 -4.52 -1.10 16.49
N GLU A 50 -3.44 -0.79 17.21
CA GLU A 50 -2.07 -0.87 16.69
C GLU A 50 -1.70 -2.30 16.26
N LYS A 51 -2.09 -3.34 17.01
CA LYS A 51 -1.80 -4.74 16.66
C LYS A 51 -2.55 -5.19 15.41
N ARG A 52 -3.81 -4.76 15.26
CA ARG A 52 -4.60 -5.01 14.05
C ARG A 52 -4.01 -4.29 12.85
N ARG A 53 -3.58 -3.04 13.04
CA ARG A 53 -2.88 -2.25 12.02
C ARG A 53 -1.57 -2.89 11.61
N GLU A 54 -0.73 -3.31 12.57
CA GLU A 54 0.52 -4.03 12.29
C GLU A 54 0.25 -5.31 11.49
N SER A 55 -0.72 -6.13 11.92
CA SER A 55 -1.07 -7.36 11.23
C SER A 55 -1.50 -7.10 9.79
N PHE A 56 -2.29 -6.06 9.55
CA PHE A 56 -2.72 -5.64 8.23
C PHE A 56 -1.54 -5.18 7.38
N LEU A 57 -0.82 -4.14 7.82
CA LEU A 57 0.25 -3.53 7.05
C LEU A 57 1.39 -4.51 6.75
N MET A 58 1.82 -5.29 7.75
CA MET A 58 2.87 -6.27 7.56
C MET A 58 2.39 -7.53 6.83
N GLY A 59 1.10 -7.83 6.89
CA GLY A 59 0.45 -8.82 6.04
C GLY A 59 0.50 -8.42 4.56
N MET A 60 0.11 -7.18 4.26
CA MET A 60 0.22 -6.62 2.90
C MET A 60 1.67 -6.58 2.42
N PHE A 61 2.62 -6.19 3.30
CA PHE A 61 4.05 -6.28 3.01
C PHE A 61 4.46 -7.70 2.59
N ASN A 62 4.07 -8.72 3.35
CA ASN A 62 4.42 -10.11 3.03
C ASN A 62 3.88 -10.54 1.66
N MET A 63 2.63 -10.19 1.33
CA MET A 63 2.03 -10.50 0.03
C MET A 63 2.74 -9.77 -1.11
N ALA A 64 2.92 -8.46 -0.98
CA ALA A 64 3.55 -7.64 -1.99
C ALA A 64 5.03 -8.03 -2.24
N MET A 65 5.77 -8.45 -1.21
CA MET A 65 7.13 -8.97 -1.35
C MET A 65 7.23 -10.23 -2.21
N ASN A 66 6.15 -11.01 -2.30
CA ASN A 66 6.11 -12.18 -3.19
C ASN A 66 5.73 -11.81 -4.63
N ILE A 67 4.98 -10.74 -4.83
CA ILE A 67 4.44 -10.33 -6.13
C ILE A 67 5.36 -9.31 -6.83
N ALA A 68 5.82 -8.31 -6.11
CA ALA A 68 6.56 -7.18 -6.67
C ALA A 68 7.84 -7.58 -7.45
N PRO A 69 8.64 -8.59 -7.03
CA PRO A 69 9.82 -9.01 -7.79
C PRO A 69 9.51 -9.53 -9.20
N MET A 70 8.32 -10.07 -9.41
CA MET A 70 7.88 -10.58 -10.72
C MET A 70 7.14 -9.51 -11.51
N LEU A 71 6.39 -8.64 -10.85
CA LEU A 71 5.54 -7.63 -11.47
C LEU A 71 6.34 -6.42 -11.96
N ILE A 72 7.17 -5.85 -11.08
CA ILE A 72 7.85 -4.57 -11.33
C ILE A 72 8.78 -4.59 -12.55
N PRO A 73 9.57 -5.65 -12.82
CA PRO A 73 10.42 -5.69 -14.02
C PRO A 73 9.66 -5.64 -15.35
N GLY A 74 8.36 -5.98 -15.35
CA GLY A 74 7.49 -5.88 -16.51
C GLY A 74 6.91 -4.48 -16.76
N ILE A 75 7.13 -3.54 -15.85
CA ILE A 75 6.59 -2.18 -15.92
C ILE A 75 7.72 -1.20 -16.25
N ASP A 76 7.77 -0.72 -17.48
CA ASP A 76 8.82 0.20 -17.90
C ASP A 76 8.52 1.63 -17.43
N ILE A 77 9.22 2.04 -16.38
CA ILE A 77 9.29 3.42 -15.89
C ILE A 77 10.73 3.95 -15.85
N SER A 78 11.61 3.40 -16.68
CA SER A 78 13.05 3.74 -16.70
C SER A 78 13.33 5.21 -17.00
N SER A 79 12.43 5.87 -17.72
CA SER A 79 12.49 7.31 -18.03
C SER A 79 11.98 8.20 -16.89
N ARG A 80 11.31 7.64 -15.87
CA ARG A 80 10.69 8.39 -14.77
C ARG A 80 11.70 8.69 -13.66
N ARG A 81 11.40 9.73 -12.87
CA ARG A 81 12.27 10.22 -11.77
C ARG A 81 11.57 10.29 -10.42
N HIS A 82 10.29 10.59 -10.41
CA HIS A 82 9.54 10.86 -9.19
C HIS A 82 8.23 10.06 -9.19
N LEU A 83 8.18 8.97 -8.41
CA LEU A 83 7.02 8.10 -8.24
C LEU A 83 6.18 8.53 -7.04
N LEU A 84 4.87 8.69 -7.23
CA LEU A 84 3.89 8.69 -6.15
C LEU A 84 3.40 7.24 -5.94
N ASP A 85 3.62 6.67 -4.76
CA ASP A 85 3.01 5.40 -4.32
C ASP A 85 1.83 5.74 -3.42
N LEU A 86 0.64 5.85 -4.03
CA LEU A 86 -0.58 6.33 -3.38
C LEU A 86 -1.28 5.18 -2.65
N GLY A 87 -1.48 5.34 -1.34
CA GLY A 87 -1.93 4.24 -0.48
C GLY A 87 -0.87 3.14 -0.34
N GLY A 88 0.42 3.53 -0.42
CA GLY A 88 1.54 2.58 -0.55
C GLY A 88 1.84 1.76 0.71
N GLY A 89 1.12 1.98 1.82
CA GLY A 89 1.28 1.23 3.04
C GLY A 89 2.72 1.21 3.55
N PRO A 90 3.34 0.03 3.73
CA PRO A 90 4.74 -0.11 4.16
C PRO A 90 5.77 0.30 3.10
N GLY A 91 5.36 0.79 1.92
CA GLY A 91 6.23 1.22 0.84
C GLY A 91 6.84 0.09 0.01
N THR A 92 6.23 -1.09 0.01
CA THR A 92 6.81 -2.29 -0.63
C THR A 92 7.02 -2.08 -2.13
N TYR A 93 6.03 -1.56 -2.84
CA TYR A 93 6.14 -1.31 -4.27
C TYR A 93 7.12 -0.18 -4.57
N ALA A 94 7.09 0.92 -3.83
CA ALA A 94 8.08 2.00 -3.95
C ALA A 94 9.52 1.46 -3.79
N ILE A 95 9.76 0.56 -2.82
CA ILE A 95 11.05 -0.12 -2.62
C ILE A 95 11.46 -0.90 -3.88
N HIS A 96 10.58 -1.72 -4.43
CA HIS A 96 10.90 -2.53 -5.61
C HIS A 96 11.10 -1.67 -6.87
N PHE A 97 10.28 -0.64 -7.07
CA PHE A 97 10.47 0.33 -8.16
C PHE A 97 11.81 1.05 -8.05
N CYS A 98 12.16 1.56 -6.86
CA CYS A 98 13.45 2.24 -6.66
C CYS A 98 14.64 1.30 -6.82
N ARG A 99 14.55 0.04 -6.38
CA ARG A 99 15.61 -0.95 -6.59
C ARG A 99 15.82 -1.29 -8.07
N HIS A 100 14.71 -1.39 -8.81
CA HIS A 100 14.77 -1.69 -10.25
C HIS A 100 15.20 -0.48 -11.09
N ASN A 101 14.92 0.74 -10.62
CA ASN A 101 15.23 2.00 -11.30
C ASN A 101 16.17 2.86 -10.44
N PRO A 102 17.50 2.79 -10.62
CA PRO A 102 18.47 3.44 -9.72
C PRO A 102 18.34 4.96 -9.61
N ARG A 103 17.75 5.63 -10.60
CA ARG A 103 17.56 7.09 -10.61
C ARG A 103 16.19 7.55 -10.12
N LEU A 104 15.30 6.61 -9.79
CA LEU A 104 13.96 6.89 -9.32
C LEU A 104 13.99 7.25 -7.84
N THR A 105 13.26 8.28 -7.47
CA THR A 105 12.83 8.56 -6.09
C THR A 105 11.34 8.30 -5.95
N ALA A 106 10.85 8.07 -4.75
CA ALA A 106 9.43 7.83 -4.53
C ALA A 106 8.92 8.58 -3.28
N THR A 107 7.65 8.93 -3.32
CA THR A 107 6.89 9.36 -2.14
C THR A 107 5.78 8.37 -1.89
N VAL A 108 5.80 7.74 -0.74
CA VAL A 108 4.70 6.93 -0.23
C VAL A 108 3.73 7.87 0.46
N PHE A 109 2.48 7.92 -0.02
CA PHE A 109 1.42 8.69 0.60
C PHE A 109 0.41 7.74 1.21
N ASP A 110 0.27 7.76 2.54
CA ASP A 110 -0.67 6.90 3.27
C ASP A 110 -1.07 7.56 4.60
N MET A 111 -2.00 6.96 5.33
CA MET A 111 -2.44 7.45 6.63
C MET A 111 -1.25 7.72 7.56
N PRO A 112 -1.28 8.81 8.36
CA PRO A 112 -0.17 9.15 9.28
C PRO A 112 0.22 8.01 10.23
N THR A 113 -0.75 7.16 10.60
CA THR A 113 -0.54 5.98 11.46
C THR A 113 0.27 4.87 10.79
N THR A 114 0.45 4.91 9.48
CA THR A 114 1.26 3.97 8.69
C THR A 114 2.75 4.32 8.72
N ARG A 115 3.10 5.60 8.98
CA ARG A 115 4.47 6.13 8.94
C ARG A 115 5.51 5.24 9.64
N PRO A 116 5.34 4.80 10.91
CA PRO A 116 6.37 4.01 11.59
C PRO A 116 6.69 2.69 10.88
N PHE A 117 5.69 2.08 10.24
CA PHE A 117 5.86 0.83 9.50
C PHE A 117 6.57 1.07 8.16
N ALA A 118 6.20 2.12 7.45
CA ALA A 118 6.81 2.50 6.18
C ALA A 118 8.29 2.87 6.38
N GLU A 119 8.59 3.79 7.30
CA GLU A 119 9.96 4.24 7.56
C GLU A 119 10.86 3.08 8.00
N LYS A 120 10.38 2.20 8.90
CA LYS A 120 11.10 1.00 9.31
C LYS A 120 11.37 0.05 8.13
N THR A 121 10.39 -0.14 7.27
CA THR A 121 10.53 -1.01 6.10
C THR A 121 11.50 -0.41 5.09
N ILE A 122 11.35 0.86 4.75
CA ILE A 122 12.22 1.58 3.82
C ILE A 122 13.67 1.57 4.30
N ALA A 123 13.90 1.84 5.59
CA ALA A 123 15.24 1.80 6.20
C ALA A 123 15.87 0.43 6.15
N ARG A 124 15.10 -0.65 6.35
CA ARG A 124 15.58 -2.05 6.21
C ARG A 124 16.13 -2.35 4.82
N PHE A 125 15.64 -1.66 3.79
CA PHE A 125 16.10 -1.82 2.40
C PHE A 125 17.13 -0.75 1.98
N GLU A 126 17.62 0.07 2.93
CA GLU A 126 18.62 1.12 2.70
C GLU A 126 18.18 2.15 1.64
N LEU A 127 16.89 2.50 1.64
CA LEU A 127 16.30 3.43 0.65
C LEU A 127 15.78 4.73 1.26
N SER A 128 16.12 5.06 2.51
CA SER A 128 15.64 6.26 3.21
C SER A 128 16.01 7.58 2.50
N GLU A 129 17.10 7.60 1.75
CA GLU A 129 17.52 8.78 0.96
C GLU A 129 16.76 8.91 -0.37
N ARG A 130 15.98 7.89 -0.77
CA ARG A 130 15.30 7.85 -2.05
C ARG A 130 13.80 7.71 -1.94
N ILE A 131 13.29 7.29 -0.80
CA ILE A 131 11.85 7.09 -0.55
C ILE A 131 11.45 7.90 0.66
N ASN A 132 10.57 8.86 0.45
CA ASN A 132 9.96 9.69 1.48
C ASN A 132 8.57 9.15 1.84
N PHE A 133 8.11 9.43 3.06
CA PHE A 133 6.74 9.16 3.50
C PHE A 133 6.01 10.46 3.83
N VAL A 134 4.85 10.65 3.21
CA VAL A 134 3.91 11.75 3.50
C VAL A 134 2.64 11.17 4.09
N GLY A 135 2.24 11.67 5.26
CA GLY A 135 1.01 11.23 5.93
C GLY A 135 -0.19 12.04 5.50
N GLY A 136 -1.27 11.36 5.09
CA GLY A 136 -2.53 12.00 4.75
C GLY A 136 -3.62 10.98 4.39
N ASN A 137 -4.86 11.45 4.33
CA ASN A 137 -6.00 10.68 3.85
C ASN A 137 -6.26 11.04 2.38
N TYR A 138 -6.01 10.14 1.46
CA TYR A 138 -6.14 10.38 0.01
C TYR A 138 -7.57 10.78 -0.42
N LEU A 139 -8.60 10.49 0.37
CA LEU A 139 -9.97 10.96 0.10
C LEU A 139 -10.18 12.41 0.53
N GLN A 140 -9.52 12.87 1.59
CA GLN A 140 -9.81 14.15 2.24
C GLN A 140 -8.72 15.19 1.99
N ASP A 141 -7.43 14.79 2.13
CA ASP A 141 -6.31 15.69 2.09
C ASP A 141 -5.79 15.87 0.66
N ASP A 142 -5.19 17.02 0.40
CA ASP A 142 -4.48 17.27 -0.84
C ASP A 142 -3.12 16.54 -0.83
N ILE A 143 -2.69 16.11 -2.02
CA ILE A 143 -1.40 15.47 -2.20
C ILE A 143 -0.45 16.50 -2.76
N GLU A 144 0.50 16.93 -1.94
CA GLU A 144 1.52 17.91 -2.34
C GLU A 144 2.65 17.23 -3.13
N GLY A 145 3.22 17.98 -4.07
CA GLY A 145 4.34 17.54 -4.89
C GLY A 145 4.02 17.45 -6.38
N ARG A 146 5.05 17.11 -7.14
CA ARG A 146 4.95 16.85 -8.59
C ARG A 146 5.64 15.54 -8.91
N PHE A 147 4.95 14.71 -9.65
CA PHE A 147 5.37 13.34 -9.97
C PHE A 147 5.28 13.11 -11.48
N ASP A 148 6.12 12.24 -12.01
CA ASP A 148 6.04 11.81 -13.40
C ASP A 148 5.48 10.39 -13.55
N ALA A 149 5.25 9.70 -12.43
CA ALA A 149 4.52 8.45 -12.35
C ALA A 149 3.70 8.37 -11.06
N ALA A 150 2.51 7.77 -11.10
CA ALA A 150 1.72 7.42 -9.92
C ALA A 150 1.38 5.94 -9.97
N TRP A 151 1.59 5.25 -8.85
CA TRP A 151 1.27 3.85 -8.62
C TRP A 151 0.11 3.75 -7.63
N LEU A 152 -0.97 3.11 -8.05
CA LEU A 152 -2.17 2.85 -7.25
C LEU A 152 -2.34 1.33 -7.16
N SER A 153 -2.12 0.75 -5.99
CA SER A 153 -2.21 -0.70 -5.83
C SER A 153 -3.12 -1.08 -4.67
N HIS A 154 -4.14 -1.87 -4.98
CA HIS A 154 -5.09 -2.40 -4.00
C HIS A 154 -5.77 -1.32 -3.13
N ILE A 155 -6.09 -0.17 -3.71
CA ILE A 155 -6.77 0.92 -3.00
C ILE A 155 -8.16 1.24 -3.56
N LEU A 156 -8.42 0.94 -4.85
CA LEU A 156 -9.67 1.30 -5.49
C LEU A 156 -10.82 0.36 -5.09
N HIS A 157 -10.57 -0.95 -4.99
CA HIS A 157 -11.59 -1.94 -4.61
C HIS A 157 -12.19 -1.72 -3.21
N GLY A 158 -11.54 -0.92 -2.36
CA GLY A 158 -12.04 -0.59 -1.01
C GLY A 158 -12.94 0.64 -0.96
N GLU A 159 -13.16 1.32 -2.11
CA GLU A 159 -13.85 2.60 -2.18
C GLU A 159 -15.13 2.52 -3.03
N SER A 160 -16.02 3.51 -2.85
CA SER A 160 -17.16 3.69 -3.75
C SER A 160 -16.70 4.22 -5.13
N PRO A 161 -17.54 4.13 -6.17
CA PRO A 161 -17.21 4.72 -7.48
C PRO A 161 -16.81 6.20 -7.39
N GLU A 162 -17.47 6.98 -6.53
CA GLU A 162 -17.16 8.39 -6.28
C GLU A 162 -15.80 8.53 -5.57
N GLY A 163 -15.50 7.66 -4.61
CA GLY A 163 -14.20 7.60 -3.93
C GLY A 163 -13.08 7.26 -4.91
N CYS A 164 -13.28 6.26 -5.76
CA CYS A 164 -12.33 5.91 -6.82
C CYS A 164 -12.06 7.08 -7.75
N LYS A 165 -13.11 7.80 -8.19
CA LYS A 165 -12.97 8.99 -9.02
C LYS A 165 -12.13 10.06 -8.31
N THR A 166 -12.43 10.36 -7.05
CA THR A 166 -11.68 11.33 -6.24
C THR A 166 -10.19 10.97 -6.14
N ILE A 167 -9.87 9.72 -5.88
CA ILE A 167 -8.48 9.23 -5.78
C ILE A 167 -7.75 9.42 -7.10
N ILE A 168 -8.36 9.01 -8.22
CA ILE A 168 -7.76 9.11 -9.55
C ILE A 168 -7.56 10.58 -9.94
N GLU A 169 -8.55 11.46 -9.72
CA GLU A 169 -8.46 12.89 -10.01
C GLU A 169 -7.35 13.56 -9.19
N LYS A 170 -7.20 13.22 -7.91
CA LYS A 170 -6.10 13.73 -7.07
C LYS A 170 -4.75 13.22 -7.57
N ALA A 171 -4.62 11.95 -7.93
CA ALA A 171 -3.39 11.43 -8.52
C ALA A 171 -3.03 12.16 -9.81
N ILE A 172 -4.01 12.37 -10.72
CA ILE A 172 -3.81 13.14 -11.97
C ILE A 172 -3.33 14.56 -11.68
N ALA A 173 -3.94 15.23 -10.70
CA ALA A 173 -3.60 16.62 -10.36
C ALA A 173 -2.14 16.79 -9.89
N THR A 174 -1.51 15.74 -9.37
CA THR A 174 -0.10 15.75 -8.95
C THR A 174 0.87 15.43 -10.08
N LEU A 175 0.39 14.91 -11.20
CA LEU A 175 1.27 14.51 -12.29
C LEU A 175 1.75 15.71 -13.11
N GLU A 176 3.00 15.63 -13.55
CA GLU A 176 3.55 16.51 -14.58
C GLU A 176 2.92 16.20 -15.95
N PRO A 177 2.95 17.17 -16.88
CA PRO A 177 2.52 16.90 -18.26
C PRO A 177 3.27 15.71 -18.87
N GLY A 178 2.55 14.72 -19.38
CA GLY A 178 3.11 13.45 -19.88
C GLY A 178 3.42 12.42 -18.78
N GLY A 179 3.02 12.69 -17.54
CA GLY A 179 3.06 11.71 -16.46
C GLY A 179 2.10 10.54 -16.69
N ILE A 180 2.32 9.43 -16.00
CA ILE A 180 1.52 8.20 -16.15
C ILE A 180 0.91 7.76 -14.82
N ILE A 181 -0.27 7.17 -14.90
CA ILE A 181 -0.86 6.41 -13.78
C ILE A 181 -0.78 4.93 -14.11
N ILE A 182 -0.39 4.14 -13.12
CA ILE A 182 -0.33 2.69 -13.19
C ILE A 182 -1.25 2.15 -12.09
N ILE A 183 -2.23 1.37 -12.48
CA ILE A 183 -3.21 0.78 -11.55
C ILE A 183 -2.99 -0.73 -11.50
N HIS A 184 -2.91 -1.27 -10.29
CA HIS A 184 -2.81 -2.69 -9.99
C HIS A 184 -3.83 -3.03 -8.89
N ASP A 185 -5.02 -3.55 -9.30
CA ASP A 185 -6.12 -3.79 -8.37
C ASP A 185 -6.86 -5.11 -8.67
#